data_2aa4c96081fba09198d6a0b3bc3f8a44
#
_entry.id   2aa4c96081fba09198d6a0b3bc3f8a44
#
_cell.length_a   1.000
_cell.length_b   1.000
_cell.length_c   1.000
_cell.angle_alpha   90.00
_cell.angle_beta   90.00
_cell.angle_gamma   90.00
#
_symmetry.space_group_name_H-M   'P 1'
#
loop_
_entity.id
_entity.type
_entity.pdbx_description
1 polymer ?
#
loop_
_entity_poly.entity_id
_entity_poly.type
_entity_poly.pdbx_seq_one_letter_code
_entity_poly.pdbx_strand_id
1 'polypeptide(L)'
;IAEIHKTRRPILVGTVSIEKSEKLARFLKERGVENYEVLNAKQHEREASIIAKAGKPGAITIATNMAGRGTDILLKPDLNQRILRAAKSMVSNQPRSNFSIDCATSAEASLLAHELDTSDKFEISLTGVATVEVKPMCSYLAPENKKSFGLGLYVIGVSLNGSSRIDRQLKGRAGRQGAFGASKLIVSSQDDPIAFSSQANSIRS
;
A
#
# COMPACT_ATOMS: atom_id res chain seq x y z
N ILE A 1 4.49 -1.89 7.88
CA ILE A 1 4.87 -0.57 7.34
C ILE A 1 6.29 -0.64 6.77
N ALA A 2 7.29 -1.03 7.55
CA ALA A 2 8.70 -1.07 7.13
C ALA A 2 8.92 -1.85 5.82
N GLU A 3 8.31 -3.02 5.67
CA GLU A 3 8.43 -3.83 4.45
C GLU A 3 7.84 -3.12 3.23
N ILE A 4 6.65 -2.52 3.38
CA ILE A 4 6.01 -1.78 2.28
C ILE A 4 6.79 -0.51 1.95
N HIS A 5 7.37 0.15 2.95
CA HIS A 5 8.19 1.35 2.76
C HIS A 5 9.42 1.08 1.87
N LYS A 6 10.03 -0.11 1.95
CA LYS A 6 11.14 -0.51 1.07
C LYS A 6 10.76 -0.46 -0.41
N THR A 7 9.50 -0.68 -0.75
CA THR A 7 9.00 -0.59 -2.13
C THR A 7 8.76 0.85 -2.60
N ARG A 8 8.97 1.84 -1.73
CA ARG A 8 8.67 3.25 -1.96
C ARG A 8 7.20 3.56 -2.22
N ARG A 9 6.31 2.64 -1.91
CA ARG A 9 4.88 2.85 -1.98
C ARG A 9 4.44 3.87 -0.94
N PRO A 10 3.60 4.86 -1.27
CA PRO A 10 3.04 5.76 -0.28
C PRO A 10 2.10 5.01 0.66
N ILE A 11 2.22 5.27 1.95
CA ILE A 11 1.48 4.59 3.02
C ILE A 11 0.67 5.60 3.81
N LEU A 12 -0.63 5.35 3.94
CA LEU A 12 -1.50 6.06 4.86
C LEU A 12 -1.89 5.12 6.01
N VAL A 13 -1.60 5.51 7.23
CA VAL A 13 -2.00 4.76 8.41
C VAL A 13 -3.10 5.51 9.15
N GLY A 14 -4.28 4.92 9.23
CA GLY A 14 -5.38 5.43 10.02
C GLY A 14 -5.36 4.87 11.44
N THR A 15 -5.42 5.73 12.44
CA THR A 15 -5.49 5.38 13.85
C THR A 15 -6.77 5.94 14.48
N VAL A 16 -7.27 5.28 15.51
CA VAL A 16 -8.53 5.66 16.18
C VAL A 16 -8.36 6.80 17.17
N SER A 17 -7.14 7.07 17.64
CA SER A 17 -6.86 8.15 18.59
C SER A 17 -5.50 8.80 18.38
N ILE A 18 -5.31 9.98 18.98
CA ILE A 18 -4.03 10.72 18.95
C ILE A 18 -2.94 9.90 19.63
N GLU A 19 -3.23 9.31 20.80
CA GLU A 19 -2.28 8.49 21.57
C GLU A 19 -1.78 7.30 20.75
N LYS A 20 -2.69 6.61 20.02
CA LYS A 20 -2.31 5.51 19.14
C LYS A 20 -1.44 6.00 17.97
N SER A 21 -1.69 7.20 17.44
CA SER A 21 -0.86 7.79 16.39
C SER A 21 0.55 8.13 16.88
N GLU A 22 0.67 8.73 18.06
CA GLU A 22 1.94 9.07 18.69
C GLU A 22 2.75 7.81 19.10
N LYS A 23 2.06 6.79 19.61
CA LYS A 23 2.67 5.49 19.94
C LYS A 23 3.22 4.81 18.69
N LEU A 24 2.46 4.80 17.60
CA LEU A 24 2.91 4.24 16.33
C LEU A 24 4.12 5.01 15.78
N ALA A 25 4.10 6.33 15.86
CA ALA A 25 5.21 7.18 15.43
C ALA A 25 6.51 6.83 16.20
N ARG A 26 6.43 6.63 17.52
CA ARG A 26 7.57 6.18 18.33
C ARG A 26 8.10 4.82 17.87
N PHE A 27 7.22 3.85 17.66
CA PHE A 27 7.61 2.52 17.19
C PHE A 27 8.26 2.53 15.81
N LEU A 28 7.83 3.42 14.91
CA LEU A 28 8.48 3.56 13.61
C LEU A 28 9.88 4.13 13.76
N LYS A 29 10.06 5.15 14.59
CA LYS A 29 11.37 5.74 14.88
C LYS A 29 12.34 4.73 15.48
N GLU A 30 11.89 3.94 16.47
CA GLU A 30 12.68 2.86 17.09
C GLU A 30 13.13 1.80 16.08
N ARG A 31 12.43 1.64 14.97
CA ARG A 31 12.77 0.73 13.87
C ARG A 31 13.51 1.39 12.71
N GLY A 32 14.02 2.61 12.90
CA GLY A 32 14.79 3.34 11.89
C GLY A 32 13.94 3.90 10.74
N VAL A 33 12.61 3.99 10.90
CA VAL A 33 11.73 4.64 9.94
C VAL A 33 11.45 6.06 10.45
N GLU A 34 12.22 7.03 9.97
CA GLU A 34 12.14 8.42 10.45
C GLU A 34 11.34 9.35 9.52
N ASN A 35 11.17 8.98 8.25
CA ASN A 35 10.49 9.79 7.24
C ASN A 35 8.97 9.57 7.25
N TYR A 36 8.28 10.06 8.28
CA TYR A 36 6.83 10.04 8.37
C TYR A 36 6.27 11.41 8.79
N GLU A 37 5.04 11.69 8.38
CA GLU A 37 4.25 12.83 8.85
C GLU A 37 3.11 12.34 9.72
N VAL A 38 2.85 13.06 10.82
CA VAL A 38 1.70 12.77 11.70
C VAL A 38 0.66 13.85 11.50
N LEU A 39 -0.56 13.43 11.19
CA LEU A 39 -1.71 14.31 10.97
C LEU A 39 -2.76 14.03 12.04
N ASN A 40 -2.91 14.94 12.97
CA ASN A 40 -3.91 14.88 14.03
C ASN A 40 -4.52 16.28 14.27
N ALA A 41 -5.53 16.34 15.16
CA ALA A 41 -6.24 17.57 15.46
C ALA A 41 -5.36 18.73 15.98
N LYS A 42 -4.13 18.44 16.45
CA LYS A 42 -3.18 19.45 16.93
C LYS A 42 -2.44 20.17 15.78
N GLN A 43 -2.60 19.74 14.53
CA GLN A 43 -1.78 20.20 13.40
C GLN A 43 -2.61 20.69 12.21
N HIS A 44 -3.76 21.29 12.47
CA HIS A 44 -4.66 21.78 11.42
C HIS A 44 -4.01 22.72 10.41
N GLU A 45 -3.14 23.62 10.85
CA GLU A 45 -2.46 24.58 9.96
C GLU A 45 -1.56 23.89 8.91
N ARG A 46 -1.06 22.71 9.19
CA ARG A 46 -0.19 21.94 8.30
C ARG A 46 -0.91 20.85 7.51
N GLU A 47 -2.19 20.64 7.76
CA GLU A 47 -2.97 19.54 7.21
C GLU A 47 -2.90 19.48 5.68
N ALA A 48 -3.20 20.57 5.01
CA ALA A 48 -3.18 20.63 3.54
C ALA A 48 -1.78 20.31 2.97
N SER A 49 -0.72 20.80 3.61
CA SER A 49 0.66 20.54 3.22
C SER A 49 1.05 19.06 3.41
N ILE A 50 0.62 18.44 4.51
CA ILE A 50 0.87 17.01 4.79
C ILE A 50 0.13 16.13 3.79
N ILE A 51 -1.14 16.43 3.53
CA ILE A 51 -1.95 15.66 2.57
C ILE A 51 -1.40 15.77 1.16
N ALA A 52 -0.96 16.96 0.73
CA ALA A 52 -0.35 17.17 -0.57
C ALA A 52 0.94 16.33 -0.77
N LYS A 53 1.60 15.95 0.31
CA LYS A 53 2.80 15.11 0.30
C LYS A 53 2.49 13.63 0.45
N ALA A 54 1.33 13.26 1.02
CA ALA A 54 0.99 11.88 1.36
C ALA A 54 0.97 10.91 0.17
N GLY A 55 0.73 11.42 -1.04
CA GLY A 55 0.77 10.63 -2.29
C GLY A 55 2.15 10.55 -2.97
N LYS A 56 3.21 11.09 -2.36
CA LYS A 56 4.56 11.00 -2.94
C LYS A 56 5.15 9.61 -2.73
N PRO A 57 6.02 9.14 -3.65
CA PRO A 57 6.73 7.87 -3.46
C PRO A 57 7.51 7.83 -2.15
N GLY A 58 7.29 6.80 -1.35
CA GLY A 58 7.94 6.61 -0.05
C GLY A 58 7.39 7.45 1.10
N ALA A 59 6.31 8.22 0.88
CA ALA A 59 5.66 8.96 1.96
C ALA A 59 4.97 8.00 2.93
N ILE A 60 5.11 8.28 4.22
CA ILE A 60 4.35 7.64 5.30
C ILE A 60 3.56 8.74 6.01
N THR A 61 2.25 8.61 6.04
CA THR A 61 1.36 9.54 6.75
C THR A 61 0.57 8.77 7.79
N ILE A 62 0.69 9.16 9.04
CA ILE A 62 -0.11 8.64 10.15
C ILE A 62 -1.21 9.65 10.43
N ALA A 63 -2.47 9.27 10.27
CA ALA A 63 -3.60 10.16 10.46
C ALA A 63 -4.60 9.60 11.47
N THR A 64 -5.15 10.45 12.34
CA THR A 64 -6.34 10.09 13.10
C THR A 64 -7.57 10.16 12.18
N ASN A 65 -8.62 9.42 12.50
CA ASN A 65 -9.81 9.24 11.66
C ASN A 65 -10.48 10.54 11.17
N MET A 66 -10.36 11.60 11.94
CA MET A 66 -10.96 12.90 11.62
C MET A 66 -10.05 13.79 10.78
N ALA A 67 -8.76 13.52 10.78
CA ALA A 67 -7.77 14.32 10.06
C ALA A 67 -7.76 13.99 8.56
N GLY A 68 -7.69 14.99 7.72
CA GLY A 68 -7.70 14.84 6.27
C GLY A 68 -9.07 14.47 5.68
N ARG A 69 -10.15 14.55 6.46
CA ARG A 69 -11.49 14.23 5.97
C ARG A 69 -11.92 15.25 4.92
N GLY A 70 -12.44 14.75 3.80
CA GLY A 70 -12.89 15.61 2.70
C GLY A 70 -11.79 16.00 1.72
N THR A 71 -10.52 15.72 2.02
CA THR A 71 -9.41 16.03 1.13
C THR A 71 -8.89 14.77 0.45
N ASP A 72 -8.75 14.78 -0.86
CA ASP A 72 -8.20 13.65 -1.61
C ASP A 72 -6.67 13.62 -1.51
N ILE A 73 -6.13 12.42 -1.28
CA ILE A 73 -4.69 12.18 -1.42
C ILE A 73 -4.44 11.93 -2.90
N LEU A 74 -3.92 12.93 -3.56
CA LEU A 74 -3.53 12.82 -4.95
C LEU A 74 -2.20 12.07 -5.03
N LEU A 75 -2.23 10.89 -5.59
CA LEU A 75 -1.00 10.26 -6.03
C LEU A 75 -0.36 11.17 -7.07
N LYS A 76 0.96 11.32 -7.01
CA LYS A 76 1.62 12.00 -8.12
C LYS A 76 1.14 11.33 -9.40
N PRO A 77 0.62 12.09 -10.36
CA PRO A 77 -0.17 11.58 -11.50
C PRO A 77 0.50 10.44 -12.25
N ASP A 78 1.80 10.32 -12.09
CA ASP A 78 2.61 9.36 -12.82
C ASP A 78 3.00 8.10 -12.04
N LEU A 79 2.68 7.95 -10.75
CA LEU A 79 3.30 6.84 -10.00
C LEU A 79 2.94 5.48 -10.61
N ASN A 80 1.65 5.23 -10.81
CA ASN A 80 1.20 3.97 -11.41
C ASN A 80 1.63 3.85 -12.87
N GLN A 81 1.50 4.94 -13.65
CA GLN A 81 1.95 4.96 -15.04
C GLN A 81 3.47 4.80 -15.17
N ARG A 82 4.25 5.41 -14.29
CA ARG A 82 5.71 5.24 -14.28
C ARG A 82 6.11 3.81 -13.96
N ILE A 83 5.45 3.16 -13.01
CA ILE A 83 5.69 1.76 -12.66
C ILE A 83 5.31 0.86 -13.83
N LEU A 84 4.15 1.06 -14.43
CA LEU A 84 3.73 0.32 -15.62
C LEU A 84 4.67 0.54 -16.81
N ARG A 85 5.10 1.77 -17.07
CA ARG A 85 6.09 2.08 -18.12
C ARG A 85 7.43 1.42 -17.82
N ALA A 86 7.88 1.44 -16.55
CA ALA A 86 9.11 0.77 -16.15
C ALA A 86 9.00 -0.75 -16.34
N ALA A 87 7.90 -1.36 -15.94
CA ALA A 87 7.64 -2.78 -16.14
C ALA A 87 7.58 -3.13 -17.64
N LYS A 88 6.82 -2.39 -18.44
CA LYS A 88 6.75 -2.56 -19.90
C LYS A 88 8.12 -2.37 -20.57
N SER A 89 8.90 -1.38 -20.14
CA SER A 89 10.27 -1.18 -20.63
C SER A 89 11.19 -2.34 -20.28
N MET A 90 11.04 -2.91 -19.08
CA MET A 90 11.81 -4.10 -18.68
C MET A 90 11.48 -5.31 -19.57
N VAL A 91 10.18 -5.55 -19.82
CA VAL A 91 9.70 -6.60 -20.72
C VAL A 91 10.26 -6.39 -22.14
N SER A 92 10.28 -5.14 -22.62
CA SER A 92 10.74 -4.83 -23.98
C SER A 92 12.26 -4.89 -24.14
N ASN A 93 13.02 -4.49 -23.12
CA ASN A 93 14.47 -4.31 -23.22
C ASN A 93 15.30 -5.51 -22.75
N GLN A 94 14.68 -6.48 -22.08
CA GLN A 94 15.37 -7.68 -21.58
C GLN A 94 14.73 -8.97 -22.09
N PRO A 95 14.77 -9.23 -23.41
CA PRO A 95 14.11 -10.39 -23.98
C PRO A 95 14.75 -11.74 -23.60
N ARG A 96 15.78 -11.77 -22.77
CA ARG A 96 16.56 -12.97 -22.46
C ARG A 96 16.66 -13.32 -20.98
N SER A 97 16.02 -12.58 -20.09
CA SER A 97 16.08 -12.88 -18.64
C SER A 97 14.70 -13.06 -18.04
N ASN A 98 14.55 -14.10 -17.24
CA ASN A 98 13.41 -14.24 -16.36
C ASN A 98 13.49 -13.16 -15.29
N PHE A 99 12.40 -12.52 -14.95
CA PHE A 99 12.31 -11.64 -13.80
C PHE A 99 10.93 -11.75 -13.15
N SER A 100 10.88 -11.44 -11.88
CA SER A 100 9.64 -11.43 -11.11
C SER A 100 9.36 -10.05 -10.54
N ILE A 101 8.08 -9.70 -10.48
CA ILE A 101 7.58 -8.45 -9.91
C ILE A 101 6.70 -8.82 -8.72
N ASP A 102 7.14 -8.48 -7.52
CA ASP A 102 6.34 -8.67 -6.31
C ASP A 102 5.36 -7.51 -6.14
N CYS A 103 4.07 -7.82 -6.09
CA CYS A 103 2.99 -6.90 -5.79
C CYS A 103 2.57 -7.00 -4.32
N ALA A 104 1.86 -6.01 -3.82
CA ALA A 104 1.40 -6.06 -2.43
C ALA A 104 0.18 -6.97 -2.23
N THR A 105 -0.61 -7.19 -3.29
CA THR A 105 -1.81 -8.03 -3.27
C THR A 105 -1.94 -8.84 -4.54
N SER A 106 -2.67 -9.96 -4.47
CA SER A 106 -2.99 -10.78 -5.64
C SER A 106 -3.81 -10.00 -6.69
N ALA A 107 -4.67 -9.08 -6.27
CA ALA A 107 -5.44 -8.24 -7.18
C ALA A 107 -4.53 -7.29 -7.98
N GLU A 108 -3.52 -6.70 -7.34
CA GLU A 108 -2.51 -5.88 -8.04
C GLU A 108 -1.67 -6.71 -9.00
N ALA A 109 -1.29 -7.93 -8.60
CA ALA A 109 -0.55 -8.84 -9.47
C ALA A 109 -1.38 -9.22 -10.72
N SER A 110 -2.67 -9.52 -10.54
CA SER A 110 -3.57 -9.83 -11.65
C SER A 110 -3.74 -8.66 -12.62
N LEU A 111 -3.91 -7.45 -12.11
CA LEU A 111 -3.99 -6.24 -12.94
C LEU A 111 -2.67 -5.98 -13.68
N LEU A 112 -1.54 -6.11 -12.99
CA LEU A 112 -0.24 -5.93 -13.62
C LEU A 112 0.05 -6.99 -14.68
N ALA A 113 -0.28 -8.26 -14.41
CA ALA A 113 -0.14 -9.34 -15.38
C ALA A 113 -0.97 -9.06 -16.63
N HIS A 114 -2.24 -8.67 -16.47
CA HIS A 114 -3.12 -8.31 -17.58
C HIS A 114 -2.57 -7.13 -18.42
N GLU A 115 -2.04 -6.11 -17.76
CA GLU A 115 -1.44 -4.95 -18.43
C GLU A 115 -0.10 -5.26 -19.13
N LEU A 116 0.63 -6.28 -18.68
CA LEU A 116 1.89 -6.72 -19.28
C LEU A 116 1.69 -7.75 -20.38
N ASP A 117 0.56 -8.47 -20.37
CA ASP A 117 0.21 -9.51 -21.34
C ASP A 117 -0.18 -8.91 -22.72
N THR A 118 0.71 -8.09 -23.25
CA THR A 118 0.53 -7.39 -24.54
C THR A 118 1.58 -7.80 -25.58
N SER A 119 2.43 -8.78 -25.27
CA SER A 119 3.56 -9.15 -26.09
C SER A 119 3.69 -10.66 -26.26
N ASP A 120 3.61 -11.14 -27.49
CA ASP A 120 3.86 -12.56 -27.85
C ASP A 120 5.29 -13.05 -27.56
N LYS A 121 6.14 -12.22 -27.00
CA LYS A 121 7.54 -12.52 -26.71
C LYS A 121 7.78 -13.04 -25.30
N PHE A 122 6.81 -12.89 -24.43
CA PHE A 122 6.91 -13.25 -23.03
C PHE A 122 5.71 -14.03 -22.56
N GLU A 123 5.96 -15.03 -21.76
CA GLU A 123 4.94 -15.71 -20.96
C GLU A 123 4.81 -14.95 -19.64
N ILE A 124 3.61 -14.46 -19.36
CA ILE A 124 3.28 -13.78 -18.12
C ILE A 124 2.47 -14.74 -17.27
N SER A 125 2.97 -15.06 -16.09
CA SER A 125 2.29 -15.95 -15.15
C SER A 125 2.23 -15.36 -13.75
N LEU A 126 1.21 -15.76 -12.99
CA LEU A 126 1.06 -15.43 -11.59
C LEU A 126 1.60 -16.58 -10.76
N THR A 127 2.53 -16.26 -9.85
CA THR A 127 3.11 -17.25 -8.94
C THR A 127 2.98 -16.80 -7.49
N GLY A 128 2.78 -17.77 -6.60
CA GLY A 128 2.57 -17.48 -5.20
C GLY A 128 1.31 -16.65 -4.93
N VAL A 129 1.37 -15.75 -3.96
CA VAL A 129 0.21 -14.97 -3.51
C VAL A 129 0.06 -13.66 -4.31
N ALA A 130 1.17 -13.06 -4.74
CA ALA A 130 1.14 -11.73 -5.36
C ALA A 130 2.39 -11.45 -6.22
N THR A 131 2.91 -12.43 -6.93
CA THR A 131 4.09 -12.27 -7.78
C THR A 131 3.72 -12.49 -9.24
N VAL A 132 4.14 -11.57 -10.09
CA VAL A 132 4.05 -11.69 -11.56
C VAL A 132 5.39 -12.17 -12.07
N GLU A 133 5.44 -13.37 -12.64
CA GLU A 133 6.61 -13.87 -13.34
C GLU A 133 6.53 -13.53 -14.82
N VAL A 134 7.65 -13.06 -15.35
CA VAL A 134 7.82 -12.74 -16.75
C VAL A 134 8.94 -13.62 -17.31
N LYS A 135 8.60 -14.54 -18.20
CA LYS A 135 9.53 -15.47 -18.83
C LYS A 135 9.62 -15.21 -20.34
N PRO A 136 10.81 -15.09 -20.91
CA PRO A 136 10.93 -15.01 -22.36
C PRO A 136 10.55 -16.34 -23.01
N MET A 137 9.78 -16.30 -24.08
CA MET A 137 9.36 -17.49 -24.80
C MET A 137 10.52 -18.23 -25.52
N CYS A 138 11.72 -17.69 -25.49
CA CYS A 138 12.92 -18.30 -26.06
C CYS A 138 13.87 -18.76 -24.95
N SER A 139 14.24 -20.04 -24.96
CA SER A 139 15.00 -20.73 -23.93
C SER A 139 16.46 -20.26 -23.83
N TYR A 140 16.70 -19.20 -23.11
CA TYR A 140 18.01 -18.88 -22.56
C TYR A 140 17.85 -18.54 -21.08
N LEU A 141 18.33 -19.44 -20.23
CA LEU A 141 18.35 -19.27 -18.77
C LEU A 141 19.32 -18.13 -18.42
N ALA A 142 18.75 -16.97 -18.11
CA ALA A 142 19.48 -15.91 -17.44
C ALA A 142 19.11 -15.93 -15.94
N PRO A 143 19.98 -15.42 -15.06
CA PRO A 143 19.70 -15.38 -13.63
C PRO A 143 18.42 -14.59 -13.34
N GLU A 144 17.61 -15.11 -12.44
CA GLU A 144 16.36 -14.48 -12.01
C GLU A 144 16.64 -13.12 -11.35
N ASN A 145 16.05 -12.08 -11.88
CA ASN A 145 16.05 -10.75 -11.29
C ASN A 145 14.72 -10.49 -10.60
N LYS A 146 14.74 -10.39 -9.26
CA LYS A 146 13.55 -10.06 -8.49
C LYS A 146 13.46 -8.55 -8.26
N LYS A 147 12.37 -7.92 -8.67
CA LYS A 147 12.09 -6.51 -8.40
C LYS A 147 10.74 -6.35 -7.74
N SER A 148 10.70 -5.52 -6.69
CA SER A 148 9.47 -5.21 -5.97
C SER A 148 8.96 -3.83 -6.38
N PHE A 149 7.69 -3.76 -6.78
CA PHE A 149 7.02 -2.52 -7.14
C PHE A 149 5.84 -2.25 -6.20
N GLY A 150 5.77 -1.04 -5.69
CA GLY A 150 4.62 -0.58 -4.91
C GLY A 150 3.62 0.15 -5.80
N LEU A 151 2.42 -0.38 -5.97
CA LEU A 151 1.36 0.20 -6.79
C LEU A 151 0.39 1.03 -5.95
N GLY A 152 0.34 2.33 -6.19
CA GLY A 152 -0.61 3.24 -5.59
C GLY A 152 -0.53 3.41 -4.07
N LEU A 153 -1.57 3.97 -3.47
CA LEU A 153 -1.64 4.22 -2.04
C LEU A 153 -1.95 2.94 -1.26
N TYR A 154 -1.14 2.64 -0.24
CA TYR A 154 -1.40 1.57 0.70
C TYR A 154 -2.02 2.12 1.98
N VAL A 155 -3.25 1.76 2.26
CA VAL A 155 -3.99 2.23 3.44
C VAL A 155 -3.99 1.15 4.51
N ILE A 156 -3.51 1.49 5.70
CA ILE A 156 -3.51 0.61 6.87
C ILE A 156 -4.43 1.20 7.93
N GLY A 157 -5.47 0.48 8.32
CA GLY A 157 -6.26 0.80 9.50
C GLY A 157 -5.69 0.06 10.71
N VAL A 158 -5.43 0.79 11.79
CA VAL A 158 -4.99 0.22 13.08
C VAL A 158 -6.12 0.33 14.07
N SER A 159 -6.61 -0.80 14.52
CA SER A 159 -7.83 -0.96 15.32
C SER A 159 -9.13 -0.69 14.55
N LEU A 160 -10.22 -1.26 15.05
CA LEU A 160 -11.56 -0.95 14.56
C LEU A 160 -12.05 0.37 15.13
N ASN A 161 -12.77 1.11 14.33
CA ASN A 161 -13.50 2.28 14.78
C ASN A 161 -14.84 1.87 15.39
N GLY A 162 -15.42 2.72 16.23
CA GLY A 162 -16.75 2.50 16.76
C GLY A 162 -17.88 2.47 15.71
N SER A 163 -17.53 2.77 14.44
CA SER A 163 -18.47 2.73 13.32
C SER A 163 -17.80 2.15 12.07
N SER A 164 -18.41 1.13 11.49
CA SER A 164 -17.99 0.50 10.23
C SER A 164 -17.96 1.49 9.04
N ARG A 165 -18.71 2.60 9.14
CA ARG A 165 -18.68 3.68 8.16
C ARG A 165 -17.32 4.35 8.12
N ILE A 166 -16.71 4.59 9.28
CA ILE A 166 -15.39 5.22 9.37
C ILE A 166 -14.32 4.29 8.79
N ASP A 167 -14.39 2.98 9.09
CA ASP A 167 -13.46 2.00 8.51
C ASP A 167 -13.59 1.93 6.99
N ARG A 168 -14.82 1.98 6.46
CA ARG A 168 -15.06 2.03 5.01
C ARG A 168 -14.53 3.33 4.39
N GLN A 169 -14.68 4.47 5.05
CA GLN A 169 -14.13 5.74 4.57
C GLN A 169 -12.60 5.73 4.54
N LEU A 170 -11.96 5.11 5.53
CA LEU A 170 -10.51 4.95 5.56
C LEU A 170 -10.05 4.05 4.38
N LYS A 171 -10.64 2.87 4.24
CA LYS A 171 -10.35 1.95 3.12
C LYS A 171 -10.57 2.60 1.76
N GLY A 172 -11.63 3.39 1.63
CA GLY A 172 -11.97 4.11 0.40
C GLY A 172 -11.03 5.25 0.04
N ARG A 173 -9.97 5.49 0.81
CA ARG A 173 -8.87 6.39 0.40
C ARG A 173 -7.90 5.73 -0.57
N ALA A 174 -7.83 4.40 -0.57
CA ALA A 174 -7.10 3.65 -1.59
C ALA A 174 -7.90 3.59 -2.90
N GLY A 175 -7.22 3.59 -4.03
CA GLY A 175 -7.83 3.34 -5.34
C GLY A 175 -8.74 4.46 -5.86
N ARG A 176 -8.60 5.70 -5.41
CA ARG A 176 -9.40 6.82 -5.91
C ARG A 176 -8.99 7.24 -7.32
N GLN A 177 -9.95 7.74 -8.09
CA GLN A 177 -9.75 8.28 -9.44
C GLN A 177 -9.10 7.28 -10.41
N GLY A 178 -9.41 5.98 -10.28
CA GLY A 178 -8.84 4.94 -11.12
C GLY A 178 -7.38 4.60 -10.81
N ALA A 179 -6.80 5.15 -9.73
CA ALA A 179 -5.46 4.80 -9.31
C ALA A 179 -5.42 3.42 -8.65
N PHE A 180 -4.32 2.71 -8.79
CA PHE A 180 -4.06 1.50 -8.00
C PHE A 180 -4.03 1.83 -6.51
N GLY A 181 -4.38 0.86 -5.68
CA GLY A 181 -4.33 1.02 -4.25
C GLY A 181 -4.70 -0.27 -3.54
N ALA A 182 -4.29 -0.40 -2.30
CA ALA A 182 -4.67 -1.50 -1.45
C ALA A 182 -4.97 -1.01 -0.04
N SER A 183 -5.77 -1.78 0.70
CA SER A 183 -6.04 -1.48 2.10
C SER A 183 -5.95 -2.74 2.96
N LYS A 184 -5.43 -2.57 4.19
CA LYS A 184 -5.37 -3.62 5.20
C LYS A 184 -5.87 -3.06 6.52
N LEU A 185 -6.73 -3.81 7.21
CA LEU A 185 -7.15 -3.51 8.56
C LEU A 185 -6.44 -4.46 9.53
N ILE A 186 -5.79 -3.91 10.53
CA ILE A 186 -5.10 -4.66 11.60
C ILE A 186 -5.90 -4.43 12.87
N VAL A 187 -6.42 -5.49 13.43
CA VAL A 187 -7.28 -5.46 14.61
C VAL A 187 -6.71 -6.36 15.70
N SER A 188 -7.02 -6.02 16.94
CA SER A 188 -6.68 -6.81 18.12
C SER A 188 -7.96 -7.25 18.81
N SER A 189 -7.96 -8.43 19.41
CA SER A 189 -9.06 -8.88 20.28
C SER A 189 -9.25 -8.01 21.52
N GLN A 190 -8.28 -7.13 21.80
CA GLN A 190 -8.32 -6.14 22.91
C GLN A 190 -8.83 -4.77 22.46
N ASP A 191 -9.11 -4.57 21.16
CA ASP A 191 -9.70 -3.31 20.69
C ASP A 191 -11.11 -3.16 21.26
N ASP A 192 -11.46 -1.95 21.74
CA ASP A 192 -12.74 -1.68 22.43
C ASP A 192 -13.98 -2.23 21.73
N PRO A 193 -14.18 -2.03 20.40
CA PRO A 193 -15.35 -2.56 19.71
C PRO A 193 -15.45 -4.09 19.73
N ILE A 194 -14.32 -4.78 19.80
CA ILE A 194 -14.26 -6.26 19.85
C ILE A 194 -14.38 -6.73 21.30
N ALA A 195 -13.68 -6.06 22.22
CA ALA A 195 -13.69 -6.42 23.63
C ALA A 195 -15.11 -6.38 24.26
N PHE A 196 -15.93 -5.44 23.78
CA PHE A 196 -17.34 -5.30 24.21
C PHE A 196 -18.34 -6.11 23.37
N SER A 197 -17.91 -6.81 22.34
CA SER A 197 -18.79 -7.65 21.52
C SER A 197 -19.06 -8.98 22.20
N SER A 198 -20.26 -9.52 22.02
CA SER A 198 -20.64 -10.88 22.49
C SER A 198 -19.76 -11.98 21.86
N GLN A 199 -19.03 -11.69 20.80
CA GLN A 199 -18.14 -12.61 20.09
C GLN A 199 -16.66 -12.51 20.53
N ALA A 200 -16.34 -11.68 21.52
CA ALA A 200 -14.96 -11.48 21.98
C ALA A 200 -14.27 -12.79 22.40
N ASN A 201 -15.02 -13.75 22.95
CA ASN A 201 -14.46 -15.03 23.39
C ASN A 201 -14.09 -15.96 22.22
N SER A 202 -14.79 -15.90 21.11
CA SER A 202 -14.50 -16.73 19.92
C SER A 202 -13.30 -16.21 19.10
N ILE A 203 -12.89 -14.97 19.33
CA ILE A 203 -11.73 -14.35 18.65
C ILE A 203 -10.44 -14.58 19.46
N ARG A 204 -10.58 -14.87 20.79
CA ARG A 204 -9.45 -15.09 21.69
C ARG A 204 -8.98 -16.54 21.77
N SER A 205 -9.77 -17.47 21.27
CA SER A 205 -9.45 -18.90 21.09
C SER A 205 -8.78 -19.16 19.75
#